data_fd255a8f66f9235de5aa2c072dc519e1
#
_entry.id   fd255a8f66f9235de5aa2c072dc519e1
#
_cell.length_a   1.000
_cell.length_b   1.000
_cell.length_c   1.000
_cell.angle_alpha   90.00
_cell.angle_beta   90.00
_cell.angle_gamma   90.00
#
_symmetry.space_group_name_H-M   'P 1'
#
loop_
_entity.id
_entity.type
_entity.pdbx_description
1 polymer ?
#
loop_
_entity_poly.entity_id
_entity_poly.type
_entity_poly.pdbx_seq_one_letter_code
_entity_poly.pdbx_strand_id
1 'polypeptide(L)'
;MKAKTLFYCTECGNETAKWAGKCPACGAWNTIVEQPERPKGTGKGASVRVGMTRRRACPVTDLTADEEIRFPTGMGELDRVLGGGAVKGSLVLVGGAPGIGKSTLMLQICSKLCEFSKVLYISGEESEHQLKLRAKRLHVESQQLLVLSETNLGDVLEAVNSEQPDVLIVDSIQTLYNDALDAAAGSVSQVKDCTLSLMQVAKGQGITVFVIGHVNKEGSIAGPKVLEHMVDCVLNFEGDQHTSYRILRAAKNRFGATNEIGVFEMRDEGLAEVENPSEMLLSGRPEDAPGTCVTCVMEGVRPVLAELQALVVSSAGGNPRRTSNGFDYNRAAMLLAVLEKRGGLKVSACDAYLNIVGGLSLDEPAADLAAVIALASSYLDRPVPSDLVAIGEVGLTGELRSVNQLGQRVSEIQRLGFRRCVVPAHRAGTIKAPTGLTVIPARNIGEAIRAALRPAE
;
A
#
# COMPACT_ATOMS: atom_id res chain seq x y z
N MET A 1 39.18 20.31 -28.55
CA MET A 1 38.92 19.68 -27.24
C MET A 1 38.17 18.39 -27.52
N LYS A 2 38.65 17.23 -27.05
CA LYS A 2 37.95 15.96 -27.26
C LYS A 2 36.62 16.00 -26.48
N ALA A 3 35.52 15.67 -27.15
CA ALA A 3 34.22 15.54 -26.52
C ALA A 3 34.32 14.50 -25.36
N LYS A 4 33.77 14.84 -24.19
CA LYS A 4 33.69 13.91 -23.06
C LYS A 4 32.47 13.04 -23.26
N THR A 5 32.68 11.81 -23.67
CA THR A 5 31.63 10.80 -23.71
C THR A 5 31.11 10.54 -22.27
N LEU A 6 29.84 10.70 -22.05
CA LEU A 6 29.17 10.34 -20.80
C LEU A 6 28.42 9.03 -21.02
N PHE A 7 28.36 8.22 -19.97
CA PHE A 7 27.63 6.96 -19.95
C PHE A 7 26.58 7.03 -18.87
N TYR A 8 25.40 6.42 -19.08
CA TYR A 8 24.35 6.34 -18.07
C TYR A 8 23.83 4.92 -17.93
N CYS A 9 23.36 4.61 -16.72
CA CYS A 9 22.72 3.34 -16.42
C CYS A 9 21.24 3.38 -16.81
N THR A 10 20.78 2.42 -17.62
CA THR A 10 19.38 2.32 -18.06
C THR A 10 18.42 1.98 -16.93
N GLU A 11 18.90 1.37 -15.83
CA GLU A 11 18.09 0.97 -14.69
C GLU A 11 17.90 2.08 -13.64
N CYS A 12 18.97 2.80 -13.29
CA CYS A 12 18.92 3.79 -12.20
C CYS A 12 19.26 5.22 -12.64
N GLY A 13 19.60 5.45 -13.92
CA GLY A 13 19.95 6.77 -14.44
C GLY A 13 21.29 7.32 -13.93
N ASN A 14 22.09 6.55 -13.19
CA ASN A 14 23.39 7.01 -12.69
C ASN A 14 24.36 7.31 -13.84
N GLU A 15 24.91 8.52 -13.87
CA GLU A 15 25.86 8.97 -14.90
C GLU A 15 27.29 8.64 -14.49
N THR A 16 28.08 8.12 -15.44
CA THR A 16 29.49 7.78 -15.24
C THR A 16 30.34 8.32 -16.37
N ALA A 17 31.57 8.72 -16.06
CA ALA A 17 32.53 9.25 -17.06
C ALA A 17 33.20 8.14 -17.89
N LYS A 18 32.97 6.87 -17.53
CA LYS A 18 33.56 5.70 -18.22
C LYS A 18 32.52 4.58 -18.24
N TRP A 19 32.55 3.81 -19.32
CA TRP A 19 31.76 2.59 -19.37
C TRP A 19 32.22 1.57 -18.29
N ALA A 20 31.27 0.94 -17.64
CA ALA A 20 31.53 -0.14 -16.70
C ALA A 20 30.49 -1.27 -16.90
N GLY A 21 30.93 -2.51 -16.83
CA GLY A 21 30.02 -3.67 -17.01
C GLY A 21 28.97 -3.82 -15.87
N LYS A 22 29.22 -3.16 -14.72
CA LYS A 22 28.31 -3.14 -13.56
C LYS A 22 28.11 -1.70 -13.12
N CYS A 23 26.86 -1.31 -12.90
CA CYS A 23 26.54 0.02 -12.41
C CYS A 23 27.04 0.21 -10.96
N PRO A 24 27.82 1.27 -10.66
CA PRO A 24 28.32 1.50 -9.31
C PRO A 24 27.24 1.94 -8.32
N ALA A 25 26.09 2.43 -8.80
CA ALA A 25 25.02 2.92 -7.95
C ALA A 25 23.98 1.82 -7.61
N CYS A 26 23.48 1.09 -8.62
CA CYS A 26 22.43 0.07 -8.39
C CYS A 26 22.95 -1.37 -8.47
N GLY A 27 24.20 -1.59 -8.91
CA GLY A 27 24.79 -2.91 -9.01
C GLY A 27 24.32 -3.76 -10.20
N ALA A 28 23.44 -3.25 -11.06
CA ALA A 28 22.95 -3.95 -12.23
C ALA A 28 24.07 -4.16 -13.28
N TRP A 29 24.08 -5.33 -13.95
CA TRP A 29 25.06 -5.68 -14.97
C TRP A 29 24.57 -5.33 -16.37
N ASN A 30 25.49 -4.88 -17.23
CA ASN A 30 25.25 -4.56 -18.65
C ASN A 30 24.17 -3.48 -18.89
N THR A 31 24.00 -2.57 -17.93
CA THR A 31 23.00 -1.48 -17.98
C THR A 31 23.61 -0.12 -18.27
N ILE A 32 24.93 -0.02 -18.43
CA ILE A 32 25.62 1.24 -18.75
C ILE A 32 25.79 1.38 -20.24
N VAL A 33 25.11 2.38 -20.82
CA VAL A 33 25.15 2.71 -22.25
C VAL A 33 25.72 4.10 -22.46
N GLU A 34 26.27 4.33 -23.64
CA GLU A 34 26.81 5.61 -24.03
C GLU A 34 25.68 6.62 -24.24
N GLN A 35 25.87 7.81 -23.69
CA GLN A 35 24.92 8.91 -23.91
C GLN A 35 25.23 9.55 -25.26
N PRO A 36 24.30 9.61 -26.24
CA PRO A 36 24.53 10.27 -27.49
C PRO A 36 24.86 11.75 -27.26
N GLU A 37 25.85 12.27 -27.97
CA GLU A 37 26.23 13.69 -27.90
C GLU A 37 25.03 14.55 -28.25
N ARG A 38 24.65 15.48 -27.36
CA ARG A 38 23.70 16.53 -27.72
C ARG A 38 24.24 17.33 -28.86
N PRO A 39 23.60 17.39 -30.03
CA PRO A 39 24.00 18.31 -31.06
C PRO A 39 23.94 19.73 -30.48
N LYS A 40 25.03 20.48 -30.62
CA LYS A 40 25.07 21.91 -30.32
C LYS A 40 24.18 22.64 -31.35
N GLY A 41 22.88 22.54 -31.18
CA GLY A 41 21.89 23.27 -31.93
C GLY A 41 21.97 24.75 -31.54
N THR A 42 22.52 25.55 -32.44
CA THR A 42 22.26 27.00 -32.51
C THR A 42 20.81 27.18 -32.97
N GLY A 43 19.88 26.86 -32.12
CA GLY A 43 18.45 27.10 -32.31
C GLY A 43 17.90 27.64 -31.01
N LYS A 44 17.43 28.89 -31.01
CA LYS A 44 16.56 29.43 -29.99
C LYS A 44 15.26 28.60 -30.00
N GLY A 45 15.29 27.40 -29.47
CA GLY A 45 14.11 26.67 -29.06
C GLY A 45 13.53 27.47 -27.90
N ALA A 46 12.44 28.14 -28.13
CA ALA A 46 11.63 28.71 -27.06
C ALA A 46 11.17 27.52 -26.20
N SER A 47 11.90 27.28 -25.10
CA SER A 47 11.27 26.57 -23.98
C SER A 47 10.01 27.36 -23.68
N VAL A 48 8.86 26.73 -23.82
CA VAL A 48 7.59 27.28 -23.33
C VAL A 48 7.78 27.39 -21.83
N ARG A 49 8.30 28.53 -21.40
CA ARG A 49 8.34 28.90 -19.98
C ARG A 49 6.90 29.25 -19.65
N VAL A 50 6.15 28.25 -19.20
CA VAL A 50 4.89 28.46 -18.49
C VAL A 50 5.13 29.61 -17.51
N GLY A 51 4.31 30.66 -17.57
CA GLY A 51 4.50 31.97 -16.95
C GLY A 51 4.81 31.93 -15.46
N MET A 52 6.03 31.57 -15.13
CA MET A 52 6.55 31.68 -13.78
C MET A 52 6.95 33.15 -13.57
N THR A 53 6.12 33.91 -12.88
CA THR A 53 6.56 35.16 -12.24
C THR A 53 7.82 34.83 -11.43
N ARG A 54 8.92 35.55 -11.69
CA ARG A 54 10.16 35.40 -10.91
C ARG A 54 9.85 35.68 -9.44
N ARG A 55 9.66 34.63 -8.65
CA ARG A 55 9.52 34.75 -7.20
C ARG A 55 10.84 35.23 -6.63
N ARG A 56 10.83 36.32 -5.86
CA ARG A 56 11.98 36.79 -5.08
C ARG A 56 12.01 36.03 -3.77
N ALA A 57 13.23 35.79 -3.26
CA ALA A 57 13.39 35.29 -1.89
C ALA A 57 12.78 36.31 -0.92
N CYS A 58 11.98 35.83 0.01
CA CYS A 58 11.38 36.63 1.08
C CYS A 58 11.64 35.95 2.45
N PRO A 59 11.66 36.68 3.55
CA PRO A 59 11.74 36.12 4.88
C PRO A 59 10.56 35.17 5.13
N VAL A 60 10.79 34.10 5.90
CA VAL A 60 9.75 33.13 6.29
C VAL A 60 8.57 33.81 7.00
N THR A 61 8.85 34.90 7.75
CA THR A 61 7.84 35.68 8.44
C THR A 61 6.88 36.44 7.52
N ASP A 62 7.31 36.69 6.30
CA ASP A 62 6.50 37.42 5.29
C ASP A 62 5.66 36.45 4.42
N LEU A 63 5.85 35.13 4.62
CA LEU A 63 5.02 34.12 3.98
C LEU A 63 3.71 34.04 4.75
N THR A 64 2.62 34.39 4.09
CA THR A 64 1.29 34.01 4.57
C THR A 64 1.23 32.47 4.53
N ALA A 65 1.10 31.85 5.69
CA ALA A 65 0.75 30.46 5.78
C ALA A 65 -0.72 30.36 5.36
N ASP A 66 -0.96 30.32 4.05
CA ASP A 66 -2.25 29.88 3.56
C ASP A 66 -2.45 28.46 4.09
N GLU A 67 -3.55 28.22 4.82
CA GLU A 67 -3.93 26.90 5.26
C GLU A 67 -3.91 25.97 4.03
N GLU A 68 -3.36 24.77 4.19
CA GLU A 68 -3.38 23.77 3.11
C GLU A 68 -4.83 23.57 2.67
N ILE A 69 -5.17 24.05 1.47
CA ILE A 69 -6.51 23.89 0.91
C ILE A 69 -6.65 22.41 0.55
N ARG A 70 -7.47 21.70 1.32
CA ARG A 70 -7.82 20.31 1.07
C ARG A 70 -9.25 20.23 0.52
N PHE A 71 -9.47 19.25 -0.32
CA PHE A 71 -10.80 18.92 -0.81
C PHE A 71 -11.00 17.40 -0.78
N PRO A 72 -12.23 16.93 -0.51
CA PRO A 72 -12.55 15.52 -0.47
C PRO A 72 -12.50 14.94 -1.89
N THR A 73 -11.98 13.71 -2.00
CA THR A 73 -12.03 12.96 -3.27
C THR A 73 -13.38 12.29 -3.49
N GLY A 74 -14.24 12.28 -2.47
CA GLY A 74 -15.52 11.60 -2.45
C GLY A 74 -15.44 10.12 -2.12
N MET A 75 -14.25 9.64 -1.76
CA MET A 75 -14.02 8.30 -1.21
C MET A 75 -13.30 8.43 0.14
N GLY A 76 -13.98 8.09 1.24
CA GLY A 76 -13.49 8.28 2.61
C GLY A 76 -12.25 7.46 2.92
N GLU A 77 -12.13 6.26 2.36
CA GLU A 77 -10.94 5.42 2.52
C GLU A 77 -9.72 5.99 1.75
N LEU A 78 -9.92 6.66 0.60
CA LEU A 78 -8.87 7.39 -0.08
C LEU A 78 -8.49 8.66 0.67
N ASP A 79 -9.49 9.43 1.11
CA ASP A 79 -9.28 10.68 1.87
C ASP A 79 -8.53 10.40 3.17
N ARG A 80 -8.80 9.29 3.84
CA ARG A 80 -8.06 8.84 5.02
C ARG A 80 -6.57 8.69 4.72
N VAL A 81 -6.21 7.98 3.66
CA VAL A 81 -4.81 7.74 3.28
C VAL A 81 -4.11 9.03 2.84
N LEU A 82 -4.85 9.95 2.22
CA LEU A 82 -4.35 11.27 1.85
C LEU A 82 -4.16 12.19 3.07
N GLY A 83 -4.72 11.83 4.23
CA GLY A 83 -4.65 12.64 5.46
C GLY A 83 -5.77 13.67 5.56
N GLY A 84 -6.96 13.33 5.05
CA GLY A 84 -8.17 14.15 5.11
C GLY A 84 -8.55 14.80 3.77
N GLY A 85 -8.08 14.24 2.64
CA GLY A 85 -8.39 14.70 1.30
C GLY A 85 -7.18 15.14 0.48
N ALA A 86 -7.41 15.42 -0.80
CA ALA A 86 -6.37 15.88 -1.72
C ALA A 86 -5.98 17.34 -1.44
N VAL A 87 -4.70 17.65 -1.54
CA VAL A 87 -4.18 19.00 -1.33
C VAL A 87 -4.08 19.74 -2.66
N LYS A 88 -4.59 20.96 -2.73
CA LYS A 88 -4.53 21.80 -3.93
C LYS A 88 -3.08 22.05 -4.37
N GLY A 89 -2.80 21.84 -5.65
CA GLY A 89 -1.46 22.01 -6.21
C GLY A 89 -0.47 20.90 -5.80
N SER A 90 -0.95 19.76 -5.33
CA SER A 90 -0.13 18.59 -5.02
C SER A 90 0.04 17.68 -6.25
N LEU A 91 1.13 16.91 -6.24
CA LEU A 91 1.39 15.82 -7.18
C LEU A 91 1.37 14.49 -6.43
N VAL A 92 0.36 13.68 -6.73
CA VAL A 92 0.11 12.37 -6.10
C VAL A 92 0.41 11.25 -7.10
N LEU A 93 1.28 10.33 -6.75
CA LEU A 93 1.58 9.13 -7.52
C LEU A 93 0.79 7.94 -6.96
N VAL A 94 0.03 7.27 -7.82
CA VAL A 94 -0.71 6.04 -7.49
C VAL A 94 -0.04 4.85 -8.17
N GLY A 95 0.72 4.10 -7.39
CA GLY A 95 1.44 2.90 -7.83
C GLY A 95 0.67 1.61 -7.55
N GLY A 96 1.05 0.52 -8.20
CA GLY A 96 0.49 -0.80 -7.97
C GLY A 96 0.61 -1.71 -9.20
N ALA A 97 0.41 -3.03 -9.00
CA ALA A 97 0.46 -4.01 -10.07
C ALA A 97 -0.55 -3.70 -11.20
N PRO A 98 -0.29 -4.10 -12.44
CA PRO A 98 -1.27 -4.03 -13.51
C PRO A 98 -2.56 -4.78 -13.14
N GLY A 99 -3.73 -4.19 -13.47
CA GLY A 99 -5.04 -4.80 -13.18
C GLY A 99 -5.50 -4.73 -11.71
N ILE A 100 -4.75 -4.07 -10.80
CA ILE A 100 -5.11 -3.98 -9.38
C ILE A 100 -6.31 -3.05 -9.10
N GLY A 101 -6.64 -2.14 -10.02
CA GLY A 101 -7.78 -1.21 -9.88
C GLY A 101 -7.42 0.28 -9.87
N LYS A 102 -6.16 0.67 -10.15
CA LYS A 102 -5.71 2.07 -10.13
C LYS A 102 -6.56 3.01 -11.01
N SER A 103 -6.69 2.66 -12.30
CA SER A 103 -7.49 3.43 -13.26
C SER A 103 -8.97 3.44 -12.90
N THR A 104 -9.47 2.36 -12.29
CA THR A 104 -10.85 2.28 -11.79
C THR A 104 -11.06 3.27 -10.65
N LEU A 105 -10.16 3.29 -9.65
CA LEU A 105 -10.21 4.25 -8.54
C LEU A 105 -10.19 5.69 -9.05
N MET A 106 -9.24 6.00 -9.94
CA MET A 106 -9.08 7.36 -10.47
C MET A 106 -10.30 7.80 -11.28
N LEU A 107 -10.92 6.90 -12.04
CA LEU A 107 -12.13 7.26 -12.79
C LEU A 107 -13.35 7.40 -11.85
N GLN A 108 -13.46 6.60 -10.80
CA GLN A 108 -14.55 6.72 -9.82
C GLN A 108 -14.50 8.04 -9.04
N ILE A 109 -13.30 8.49 -8.62
CA ILE A 109 -13.19 9.80 -7.95
C ILE A 109 -13.57 10.96 -8.86
N CYS A 110 -13.41 10.83 -10.19
CA CYS A 110 -13.84 11.87 -11.13
C CYS A 110 -15.32 12.19 -10.96
N SER A 111 -16.18 11.19 -10.72
CA SER A 111 -17.63 11.42 -10.52
C SER A 111 -17.89 12.40 -9.39
N LYS A 112 -17.17 12.26 -8.29
CA LYS A 112 -17.33 13.11 -7.10
C LYS A 112 -16.60 14.45 -7.24
N LEU A 113 -15.39 14.43 -7.78
CA LEU A 113 -14.64 15.67 -8.02
C LEU A 113 -15.35 16.61 -8.99
N CYS A 114 -16.04 16.07 -9.99
CA CYS A 114 -16.79 16.86 -10.98
C CYS A 114 -18.05 17.56 -10.41
N GLU A 115 -18.45 17.28 -9.17
CA GLU A 115 -19.53 18.03 -8.52
C GLU A 115 -19.12 19.48 -8.19
N PHE A 116 -17.80 19.73 -8.03
CA PHE A 116 -17.27 21.05 -7.63
C PHE A 116 -15.99 21.48 -8.35
N SER A 117 -15.45 20.65 -9.23
CA SER A 117 -14.16 20.89 -9.92
C SER A 117 -14.22 20.47 -11.38
N LYS A 118 -13.44 21.13 -12.23
CA LYS A 118 -13.20 20.72 -13.61
C LYS A 118 -12.04 19.71 -13.61
N VAL A 119 -12.29 18.52 -14.13
CA VAL A 119 -11.32 17.41 -14.17
C VAL A 119 -10.90 17.15 -15.61
N LEU A 120 -9.59 17.09 -15.86
CA LEU A 120 -9.02 16.64 -17.13
C LEU A 120 -8.36 15.26 -16.92
N TYR A 121 -8.84 14.25 -17.64
CA TYR A 121 -8.31 12.89 -17.61
C TYR A 121 -7.52 12.62 -18.90
N ILE A 122 -6.22 12.42 -18.76
CA ILE A 122 -5.31 12.05 -19.85
C ILE A 122 -5.15 10.55 -19.84
N SER A 123 -5.46 9.90 -20.95
CA SER A 123 -5.27 8.47 -21.15
C SER A 123 -4.20 8.20 -22.19
N GLY A 124 -3.13 7.54 -21.79
CA GLY A 124 -2.10 7.07 -22.71
C GLY A 124 -2.23 5.58 -23.05
N GLU A 125 -3.15 4.87 -22.40
CA GLU A 125 -3.32 3.41 -22.60
C GLU A 125 -4.64 3.04 -23.27
N GLU A 126 -5.70 3.80 -23.00
CA GLU A 126 -7.05 3.54 -23.51
C GLU A 126 -7.53 4.63 -24.46
N SER A 127 -8.23 4.22 -25.49
CA SER A 127 -8.94 5.15 -26.38
C SER A 127 -10.14 5.79 -25.67
N GLU A 128 -10.59 6.95 -26.17
CA GLU A 128 -11.78 7.64 -25.65
C GLU A 128 -13.02 6.75 -25.62
N HIS A 129 -13.17 5.85 -26.62
CA HIS A 129 -14.27 4.90 -26.66
C HIS A 129 -14.21 3.87 -25.53
N GLN A 130 -13.03 3.33 -25.24
CA GLN A 130 -12.83 2.39 -24.13
C GLN A 130 -13.05 3.06 -22.78
N LEU A 131 -12.54 4.28 -22.61
CA LEU A 131 -12.79 5.10 -21.42
C LEU A 131 -14.29 5.38 -21.22
N LYS A 132 -15.01 5.73 -22.30
CA LYS A 132 -16.46 5.95 -22.24
C LYS A 132 -17.22 4.70 -21.79
N LEU A 133 -16.84 3.52 -22.30
CA LEU A 133 -17.46 2.26 -21.87
C LEU A 133 -17.18 1.97 -20.39
N ARG A 134 -15.95 2.22 -19.95
CA ARG A 134 -15.56 2.06 -18.54
C ARG A 134 -16.31 3.07 -17.66
N ALA A 135 -16.36 4.34 -18.03
CA ALA A 135 -17.08 5.37 -17.31
C ALA A 135 -18.57 5.02 -17.15
N LYS A 136 -19.20 4.51 -18.22
CA LYS A 136 -20.60 4.04 -18.17
C LYS A 136 -20.78 2.89 -17.18
N ARG A 137 -19.88 1.91 -17.16
CA ARG A 137 -19.92 0.79 -16.21
C ARG A 137 -19.78 1.25 -14.75
N LEU A 138 -18.96 2.29 -14.52
CA LEU A 138 -18.70 2.87 -13.21
C LEU A 138 -19.68 3.98 -12.83
N HIS A 139 -20.72 4.22 -13.65
CA HIS A 139 -21.70 5.30 -13.47
C HIS A 139 -21.07 6.70 -13.35
N VAL A 140 -19.98 6.92 -14.09
CA VAL A 140 -19.29 8.21 -14.14
C VAL A 140 -19.77 8.99 -15.36
N GLU A 141 -20.64 9.96 -15.12
CA GLU A 141 -21.21 10.85 -16.15
C GLU A 141 -21.17 12.30 -15.66
N SER A 142 -20.37 13.15 -16.31
CA SER A 142 -20.29 14.57 -15.99
C SER A 142 -19.78 15.38 -17.18
N GLN A 143 -20.31 16.56 -17.38
CA GLN A 143 -19.80 17.54 -18.35
C GLN A 143 -18.52 18.23 -17.89
N GLN A 144 -18.20 18.15 -16.59
CA GLN A 144 -16.96 18.67 -16.01
C GLN A 144 -15.79 17.68 -16.13
N LEU A 145 -16.02 16.45 -16.59
CA LEU A 145 -14.99 15.47 -16.90
C LEU A 145 -14.60 15.58 -18.37
N LEU A 146 -13.45 16.19 -18.61
CA LEU A 146 -12.82 16.22 -19.93
C LEU A 146 -11.88 15.05 -20.08
N VAL A 147 -11.89 14.40 -21.23
CA VAL A 147 -11.06 13.24 -21.54
C VAL A 147 -10.23 13.54 -22.78
N LEU A 148 -8.94 13.22 -22.73
CA LEU A 148 -8.03 13.34 -23.86
C LEU A 148 -7.17 12.08 -23.94
N SER A 149 -7.23 11.37 -25.07
CA SER A 149 -6.34 10.22 -25.36
C SER A 149 -5.11 10.74 -26.08
N GLU A 150 -4.05 11.04 -25.32
CA GLU A 150 -2.81 11.62 -25.82
C GLU A 150 -1.60 11.15 -25.00
N THR A 151 -0.46 11.00 -25.64
CA THR A 151 0.81 10.56 -25.06
C THR A 151 1.94 11.57 -25.22
N ASN A 152 1.79 12.57 -26.12
CA ASN A 152 2.76 13.64 -26.25
C ASN A 152 2.58 14.67 -25.12
N LEU A 153 3.64 14.88 -24.35
CA LEU A 153 3.63 15.81 -23.22
C LEU A 153 3.30 17.26 -23.65
N GLY A 154 3.76 17.69 -24.85
CA GLY A 154 3.50 19.01 -25.36
C GLY A 154 2.00 19.28 -25.56
N ASP A 155 1.31 18.32 -26.18
CA ASP A 155 -0.14 18.41 -26.44
C ASP A 155 -0.95 18.33 -25.16
N VAL A 156 -0.50 17.49 -24.18
CA VAL A 156 -1.08 17.44 -22.84
C VAL A 156 -0.98 18.78 -22.12
N LEU A 157 0.20 19.43 -22.17
CA LEU A 157 0.39 20.76 -21.56
C LEU A 157 -0.41 21.85 -22.25
N GLU A 158 -0.59 21.77 -23.57
CA GLU A 158 -1.47 22.68 -24.32
C GLU A 158 -2.93 22.52 -23.89
N ALA A 159 -3.41 21.28 -23.76
CA ALA A 159 -4.75 20.99 -23.23
C ALA A 159 -4.95 21.51 -21.80
N VAL A 160 -3.97 21.32 -20.91
CA VAL A 160 -4.01 21.87 -19.54
C VAL A 160 -4.10 23.39 -19.57
N ASN A 161 -3.34 24.05 -20.44
CA ASN A 161 -3.34 25.52 -20.53
C ASN A 161 -4.64 26.08 -21.15
N SER A 162 -5.25 25.38 -22.09
CA SER A 162 -6.50 25.79 -22.71
C SER A 162 -7.72 25.56 -21.81
N GLU A 163 -7.75 24.39 -21.16
CA GLU A 163 -8.90 23.96 -20.37
C GLU A 163 -8.86 24.46 -18.92
N GLN A 164 -7.68 24.77 -18.39
CA GLN A 164 -7.48 25.23 -17.00
C GLN A 164 -8.22 24.36 -15.97
N PRO A 165 -7.95 23.04 -15.90
CA PRO A 165 -8.62 22.16 -14.97
C PRO A 165 -8.18 22.43 -13.52
N ASP A 166 -9.05 22.12 -12.55
CA ASP A 166 -8.68 22.11 -11.13
C ASP A 166 -7.91 20.83 -10.74
N VAL A 167 -8.26 19.73 -11.41
CA VAL A 167 -7.64 18.41 -11.20
C VAL A 167 -7.23 17.81 -12.54
N LEU A 168 -6.00 17.31 -12.60
CA LEU A 168 -5.44 16.58 -13.73
C LEU A 168 -5.16 15.14 -13.32
N ILE A 169 -5.66 14.19 -14.11
CA ILE A 169 -5.34 12.75 -13.93
C ILE A 169 -4.57 12.27 -15.16
N VAL A 170 -3.46 11.58 -14.95
CA VAL A 170 -2.60 11.01 -16.00
C VAL A 170 -2.50 9.51 -15.83
N ASP A 171 -3.00 8.76 -16.81
CA ASP A 171 -3.05 7.29 -16.84
C ASP A 171 -2.46 6.75 -18.16
N SER A 172 -1.16 6.40 -18.17
CA SER A 172 -0.15 6.35 -17.12
C SER A 172 1.06 7.23 -17.44
N ILE A 173 1.92 7.46 -16.45
CA ILE A 173 3.16 8.24 -16.66
C ILE A 173 4.13 7.52 -17.61
N GLN A 174 4.05 6.19 -17.71
CA GLN A 174 4.92 5.40 -18.56
C GLN A 174 4.61 5.57 -20.04
N THR A 175 3.41 5.99 -20.40
CA THR A 175 3.01 6.20 -21.79
C THR A 175 3.32 7.60 -22.29
N LEU A 176 3.49 8.58 -21.37
CA LEU A 176 3.85 9.94 -21.75
C LEU A 176 5.31 10.02 -22.25
N TYR A 177 5.52 10.85 -23.25
CA TYR A 177 6.84 11.16 -23.76
C TYR A 177 6.97 12.62 -24.17
N ASN A 178 8.19 13.15 -24.09
CA ASN A 178 8.58 14.47 -24.56
C ASN A 178 9.44 14.30 -25.82
N ASP A 179 8.98 14.83 -26.95
CA ASP A 179 9.69 14.79 -28.23
C ASP A 179 11.10 15.43 -28.19
N ALA A 180 11.32 16.34 -27.24
CA ALA A 180 12.63 16.96 -27.06
C ALA A 180 13.68 16.01 -26.48
N LEU A 181 13.30 14.82 -26.02
CA LEU A 181 14.19 13.81 -25.49
C LEU A 181 14.32 12.63 -26.44
N ASP A 182 15.54 12.33 -26.84
CA ASP A 182 15.86 11.22 -27.74
C ASP A 182 15.90 9.88 -26.95
N ALA A 183 14.77 9.52 -26.33
CA ALA A 183 14.62 8.33 -25.51
C ALA A 183 13.21 7.74 -25.70
N ALA A 184 13.07 6.41 -25.62
CA ALA A 184 11.79 5.74 -25.78
C ALA A 184 10.81 6.12 -24.65
N ALA A 185 9.51 6.15 -24.96
CA ALA A 185 8.45 6.28 -23.96
C ALA A 185 8.62 5.20 -22.88
N GLY A 186 8.32 5.53 -21.62
CA GLY A 186 8.51 4.64 -20.48
C GLY A 186 9.94 4.50 -19.98
N SER A 187 10.92 5.06 -20.69
CA SER A 187 12.31 5.12 -20.18
C SER A 187 12.40 6.03 -18.95
N VAL A 188 13.39 5.76 -18.10
CA VAL A 188 13.63 6.55 -16.87
C VAL A 188 13.77 8.05 -17.14
N SER A 189 14.45 8.43 -18.22
CA SER A 189 14.64 9.84 -18.60
C SER A 189 13.32 10.49 -19.00
N GLN A 190 12.48 9.81 -19.80
CA GLN A 190 11.17 10.30 -20.20
C GLN A 190 10.24 10.44 -19.01
N VAL A 191 10.12 9.39 -18.19
CA VAL A 191 9.26 9.40 -17.01
C VAL A 191 9.66 10.50 -16.01
N LYS A 192 10.97 10.72 -15.82
CA LYS A 192 11.48 11.80 -14.97
C LYS A 192 11.14 13.18 -15.53
N ASP A 193 11.33 13.40 -16.81
CA ASP A 193 11.11 14.69 -17.46
C ASP A 193 9.61 15.04 -17.48
N CYS A 194 8.77 14.07 -17.88
CA CYS A 194 7.31 14.24 -17.82
C CYS A 194 6.83 14.55 -16.39
N THR A 195 7.36 13.83 -15.38
CA THR A 195 7.00 14.09 -13.97
C THR A 195 7.43 15.49 -13.51
N LEU A 196 8.62 15.98 -13.93
CA LEU A 196 9.07 17.35 -13.64
C LEU A 196 8.13 18.41 -14.23
N SER A 197 7.68 18.19 -15.46
CA SER A 197 6.75 19.09 -16.13
C SER A 197 5.38 19.11 -15.44
N LEU A 198 4.85 17.94 -15.06
CA LEU A 198 3.60 17.83 -14.30
C LEU A 198 3.73 18.46 -12.89
N MET A 199 4.88 18.35 -12.25
CA MET A 199 5.16 19.03 -10.97
C MET A 199 5.16 20.56 -11.14
N GLN A 200 5.67 21.08 -12.26
CA GLN A 200 5.60 22.51 -12.56
C GLN A 200 4.15 22.97 -12.78
N VAL A 201 3.33 22.19 -13.45
CA VAL A 201 1.89 22.44 -13.57
C VAL A 201 1.25 22.48 -12.19
N ALA A 202 1.46 21.47 -11.37
CA ALA A 202 0.88 21.39 -10.03
C ALA A 202 1.25 22.62 -9.18
N LYS A 203 2.54 22.90 -9.05
CA LYS A 203 3.04 23.99 -8.18
C LYS A 203 2.89 25.39 -8.79
N GLY A 204 2.94 25.50 -10.10
CA GLY A 204 2.88 26.80 -10.81
C GLY A 204 1.46 27.30 -11.04
N GLN A 205 0.52 26.39 -11.33
CA GLN A 205 -0.86 26.72 -11.65
C GLN A 205 -1.85 26.35 -10.52
N GLY A 206 -1.38 25.67 -9.47
CA GLY A 206 -2.24 25.25 -8.36
C GLY A 206 -3.19 24.09 -8.74
N ILE A 207 -2.87 23.34 -9.80
CA ILE A 207 -3.65 22.20 -10.26
C ILE A 207 -3.26 20.96 -9.46
N THR A 208 -4.22 20.22 -8.91
CA THR A 208 -3.92 18.95 -8.25
C THR A 208 -3.74 17.86 -9.30
N VAL A 209 -2.61 17.16 -9.25
CA VAL A 209 -2.24 16.17 -10.27
C VAL A 209 -2.17 14.78 -9.65
N PHE A 210 -2.97 13.84 -10.17
CA PHE A 210 -2.86 12.42 -9.90
C PHE A 210 -2.18 11.74 -11.08
N VAL A 211 -1.14 10.97 -10.79
CA VAL A 211 -0.37 10.25 -11.80
C VAL A 211 -0.41 8.77 -11.49
N ILE A 212 -0.85 7.96 -12.43
CA ILE A 212 -0.82 6.50 -12.32
C ILE A 212 0.54 5.99 -12.79
N GLY A 213 1.11 5.07 -11.98
CA GLY A 213 2.35 4.38 -12.30
C GLY A 213 2.23 2.87 -12.11
N HIS A 214 2.88 2.08 -12.97
CA HIS A 214 2.98 0.63 -12.80
C HIS A 214 4.20 0.28 -11.97
N VAL A 215 4.05 -0.72 -11.08
CA VAL A 215 5.16 -1.32 -10.31
C VAL A 215 5.61 -2.61 -10.97
N ASN A 216 6.88 -2.97 -10.82
CA ASN A 216 7.43 -4.25 -11.23
C ASN A 216 6.91 -5.38 -10.34
N LYS A 217 7.11 -6.66 -10.75
CA LYS A 217 6.75 -7.85 -9.96
C LYS A 217 7.38 -7.89 -8.55
N GLU A 218 8.43 -7.12 -8.33
CA GLU A 218 9.13 -6.95 -7.04
C GLU A 218 8.50 -5.85 -6.16
N GLY A 219 7.35 -5.27 -6.54
CA GLY A 219 6.68 -4.21 -5.79
C GLY A 219 7.35 -2.84 -5.90
N SER A 220 8.43 -2.69 -6.67
CA SER A 220 9.05 -1.40 -6.96
C SER A 220 8.38 -0.76 -8.18
N ILE A 221 8.16 0.56 -8.15
CA ILE A 221 7.62 1.29 -9.30
C ILE A 221 8.57 1.09 -10.48
N ALA A 222 8.00 0.67 -11.63
CA ALA A 222 8.75 0.53 -12.88
C ALA A 222 9.20 1.92 -13.35
N GLY A 223 10.46 2.20 -13.11
CA GLY A 223 11.04 3.52 -13.15
C GLY A 223 11.65 3.83 -11.79
N PRO A 224 12.72 4.61 -11.70
CA PRO A 224 13.54 4.66 -10.51
C PRO A 224 12.75 5.19 -9.33
N LYS A 225 13.14 4.81 -8.12
CA LYS A 225 12.82 5.44 -6.82
C LYS A 225 12.91 6.98 -6.86
N VAL A 226 13.45 7.52 -7.95
CA VAL A 226 13.50 8.95 -8.26
C VAL A 226 12.11 9.60 -8.28
N LEU A 227 11.07 8.92 -8.79
CA LEU A 227 9.71 9.48 -8.79
C LEU A 227 9.15 9.68 -7.38
N GLU A 228 9.43 8.74 -6.47
CA GLU A 228 9.02 8.84 -5.08
C GLU A 228 9.58 10.10 -4.39
N HIS A 229 10.79 10.52 -4.79
CA HIS A 229 11.41 11.72 -4.24
C HIS A 229 10.85 13.02 -4.85
N MET A 230 10.34 12.96 -6.07
CA MET A 230 9.85 14.12 -6.81
C MET A 230 8.42 14.51 -6.44
N VAL A 231 7.56 13.52 -6.16
CA VAL A 231 6.15 13.72 -5.87
C VAL A 231 5.90 14.07 -4.38
N ASP A 232 4.76 14.64 -4.08
CA ASP A 232 4.38 15.01 -2.71
C ASP A 232 3.80 13.83 -1.94
N CYS A 233 3.04 12.97 -2.59
CA CYS A 233 2.42 11.78 -2.02
C CYS A 233 2.63 10.59 -2.95
N VAL A 234 2.90 9.42 -2.38
CA VAL A 234 3.00 8.12 -3.06
C VAL A 234 2.02 7.17 -2.41
N LEU A 235 1.05 6.74 -3.16
CA LEU A 235 0.06 5.74 -2.76
C LEU A 235 0.37 4.42 -3.46
N ASN A 236 0.48 3.34 -2.72
CA ASN A 236 0.64 2.00 -3.25
C ASN A 236 -0.65 1.20 -3.11
N PHE A 237 -1.12 0.68 -4.22
CA PHE A 237 -2.24 -0.25 -4.29
C PHE A 237 -1.69 -1.67 -4.14
N GLU A 238 -2.07 -2.35 -3.07
CA GLU A 238 -1.64 -3.70 -2.71
C GLU A 238 -2.84 -4.66 -2.79
N GLY A 239 -2.57 -5.93 -3.06
CA GLY A 239 -3.57 -6.99 -3.10
C GLY A 239 -3.24 -8.06 -4.14
N ASP A 240 -3.83 -9.23 -4.00
CA ASP A 240 -3.74 -10.31 -4.97
C ASP A 240 -4.91 -10.21 -5.97
N GLN A 241 -4.67 -10.56 -7.24
CA GLN A 241 -5.71 -10.61 -8.27
C GLN A 241 -6.80 -11.67 -7.95
N HIS A 242 -6.47 -12.64 -7.11
CA HIS A 242 -7.38 -13.71 -6.69
C HIS A 242 -8.23 -13.35 -5.47
N THR A 243 -7.94 -12.23 -4.79
CA THR A 243 -8.75 -11.73 -3.67
C THR A 243 -9.63 -10.58 -4.11
N SER A 244 -10.80 -10.43 -3.51
CA SER A 244 -11.71 -9.31 -3.82
C SER A 244 -11.22 -7.99 -3.22
N TYR A 245 -10.31 -8.05 -2.25
CA TYR A 245 -9.91 -6.87 -1.48
C TYR A 245 -8.62 -6.24 -2.00
N ARG A 246 -8.56 -4.92 -1.82
CA ARG A 246 -7.43 -4.08 -2.20
C ARG A 246 -7.11 -3.15 -1.04
N ILE A 247 -5.83 -3.02 -0.72
CA ILE A 247 -5.35 -2.11 0.31
C ILE A 247 -4.61 -0.97 -0.38
N LEU A 248 -4.96 0.26 -0.03
CA LEU A 248 -4.25 1.45 -0.45
C LEU A 248 -3.42 1.96 0.72
N ARG A 249 -2.13 2.12 0.53
CA ARG A 249 -1.17 2.54 1.56
C ARG A 249 -0.36 3.74 1.10
N ALA A 250 -0.16 4.71 1.98
CA ALA A 250 0.76 5.80 1.71
C ALA A 250 2.21 5.35 1.98
N ALA A 251 3.03 5.22 0.94
CA ALA A 251 4.48 5.01 1.07
C ALA A 251 5.21 6.33 1.41
N LYS A 252 4.64 7.46 0.96
CA LYS A 252 5.11 8.82 1.26
C LYS A 252 3.92 9.76 1.28
N ASN A 253 3.88 10.66 2.26
CA ASN A 253 2.89 11.73 2.29
C ASN A 253 3.51 12.96 2.98
N ARG A 254 3.65 14.07 2.24
CA ARG A 254 4.17 15.34 2.80
C ARG A 254 3.13 16.11 3.60
N PHE A 255 1.86 15.77 3.43
CA PHE A 255 0.72 16.48 3.98
C PHE A 255 0.00 15.71 5.08
N GLY A 256 0.45 14.51 5.40
CA GLY A 256 -0.19 13.65 6.39
C GLY A 256 0.68 12.47 6.83
N ALA A 257 0.10 11.65 7.67
CA ALA A 257 0.74 10.44 8.14
C ALA A 257 0.86 9.39 7.01
N THR A 258 1.89 8.56 7.06
CA THR A 258 2.08 7.44 6.11
C THR A 258 1.61 6.11 6.68
N ASN A 259 1.06 6.13 7.87
CA ASN A 259 0.62 4.94 8.60
C ASN A 259 -0.90 4.70 8.51
N GLU A 260 -1.60 5.40 7.62
CA GLU A 260 -3.01 5.15 7.33
C GLU A 260 -3.16 4.20 6.15
N ILE A 261 -4.21 3.37 6.20
CA ILE A 261 -4.61 2.51 5.09
C ILE A 261 -6.05 2.79 4.68
N GLY A 262 -6.31 2.60 3.38
CA GLY A 262 -7.65 2.52 2.80
C GLY A 262 -7.93 1.09 2.35
N VAL A 263 -9.12 0.58 2.62
CA VAL A 263 -9.52 -0.76 2.23
C VAL A 263 -10.69 -0.70 1.27
N PHE A 264 -10.54 -1.38 0.15
CA PHE A 264 -11.52 -1.42 -0.92
C PHE A 264 -11.85 -2.86 -1.29
N GLU A 265 -13.08 -3.10 -1.72
CA GLU A 265 -13.52 -4.35 -2.32
C GLU A 265 -13.73 -4.15 -3.83
N MET A 266 -13.15 -5.03 -4.64
CA MET A 266 -13.38 -5.03 -6.08
C MET A 266 -14.70 -5.72 -6.38
N ARG A 267 -15.64 -4.98 -6.96
CA ARG A 267 -16.96 -5.46 -7.40
C ARG A 267 -17.11 -5.27 -8.91
N ASP A 268 -18.18 -5.81 -9.47
CA ASP A 268 -18.48 -5.64 -10.90
C ASP A 268 -18.67 -4.18 -11.30
N GLU A 269 -19.20 -3.38 -10.39
CA GLU A 269 -19.45 -1.93 -10.54
C GLU A 269 -18.23 -1.06 -10.19
N GLY A 270 -17.09 -1.65 -9.83
CA GLY A 270 -15.85 -0.95 -9.48
C GLY A 270 -15.39 -1.23 -8.05
N LEU A 271 -14.69 -0.27 -7.46
CA LEU A 271 -14.18 -0.35 -6.10
C LEU A 271 -15.23 0.18 -5.11
N ALA A 272 -15.57 -0.61 -4.13
CA ALA A 272 -16.40 -0.24 -2.99
C ALA A 272 -15.53 -0.05 -1.74
N GLU A 273 -15.80 0.97 -0.96
CA GLU A 273 -15.10 1.23 0.29
C GLU A 273 -15.49 0.21 1.36
N VAL A 274 -14.52 -0.25 2.14
CA VAL A 274 -14.74 -1.16 3.26
C VAL A 274 -14.56 -0.41 4.56
N GLU A 275 -15.66 0.07 5.12
CA GLU A 275 -15.63 0.84 6.38
C GLU A 275 -15.14 0.01 7.57
N ASN A 276 -15.46 -1.29 7.57
CA ASN A 276 -15.07 -2.21 8.63
C ASN A 276 -14.36 -3.46 8.09
N PRO A 277 -13.03 -3.37 7.84
CA PRO A 277 -12.25 -4.52 7.36
C PRO A 277 -12.32 -5.74 8.28
N SER A 278 -12.42 -5.53 9.58
CA SER A 278 -12.48 -6.62 10.56
C SER A 278 -13.74 -7.46 10.43
N GLU A 279 -14.92 -6.85 10.27
CA GLU A 279 -16.17 -7.59 10.04
C GLU A 279 -16.10 -8.45 8.79
N MET A 280 -15.55 -7.88 7.75
CA MET A 280 -15.35 -8.56 6.49
C MET A 280 -14.41 -9.77 6.61
N LEU A 281 -13.25 -9.58 7.24
CA LEU A 281 -12.23 -10.64 7.41
C LEU A 281 -12.68 -11.77 8.34
N LEU A 282 -13.65 -11.49 9.22
CA LEU A 282 -14.23 -12.45 10.14
C LEU A 282 -15.52 -13.07 9.60
N SER A 283 -16.02 -12.63 8.46
CA SER A 283 -17.23 -13.18 7.84
C SER A 283 -17.04 -14.64 7.44
N GLY A 284 -18.06 -15.48 7.71
CA GLY A 284 -18.00 -16.91 7.37
C GLY A 284 -17.07 -17.75 8.25
N ARG A 285 -16.59 -17.21 9.39
CA ARG A 285 -15.74 -17.94 10.33
C ARG A 285 -16.50 -19.17 10.87
N PRO A 286 -15.88 -20.38 10.85
CA PRO A 286 -16.51 -21.56 11.42
C PRO A 286 -16.59 -21.44 12.94
N GLU A 287 -17.71 -21.80 13.51
CA GLU A 287 -17.87 -21.91 14.96
C GLU A 287 -17.28 -23.24 15.46
N ASP A 288 -16.60 -23.18 16.58
CA ASP A 288 -16.05 -24.35 17.29
C ASP A 288 -15.13 -25.27 16.44
N ALA A 289 -14.47 -24.74 15.42
CA ALA A 289 -13.49 -25.50 14.63
C ALA A 289 -12.09 -25.42 15.25
N PRO A 290 -11.42 -26.57 15.50
CA PRO A 290 -10.02 -26.58 15.92
C PRO A 290 -9.13 -25.96 14.86
N GLY A 291 -8.03 -25.33 15.32
CA GLY A 291 -7.04 -24.75 14.42
C GLY A 291 -7.31 -23.30 14.01
N THR A 292 -8.30 -22.61 14.60
CA THR A 292 -8.55 -21.20 14.31
C THR A 292 -8.30 -20.32 15.52
N CYS A 293 -7.77 -19.12 15.33
CA CYS A 293 -7.67 -18.11 16.38
C CYS A 293 -7.72 -16.70 15.75
N VAL A 294 -8.42 -15.79 16.40
CA VAL A 294 -8.48 -14.38 15.98
C VAL A 294 -7.38 -13.59 16.67
N THR A 295 -6.75 -12.71 15.95
CA THR A 295 -5.82 -11.70 16.48
C THR A 295 -6.31 -10.29 16.16
N CYS A 296 -5.68 -9.28 16.77
CA CYS A 296 -5.83 -7.89 16.40
C CYS A 296 -4.45 -7.28 16.12
N VAL A 297 -4.21 -6.95 14.87
CA VAL A 297 -2.98 -6.29 14.40
C VAL A 297 -3.21 -4.81 14.15
N MET A 298 -2.13 -4.03 14.13
CA MET A 298 -2.20 -2.63 13.72
C MET A 298 -1.78 -2.50 12.26
N GLU A 299 -2.72 -2.14 11.43
CA GLU A 299 -2.43 -1.71 10.08
C GLU A 299 -2.33 -0.17 10.08
N GLY A 300 -1.11 0.32 10.24
CA GLY A 300 -0.86 1.71 10.51
C GLY A 300 -1.32 2.15 11.89
N VAL A 301 -2.34 3.00 11.96
CA VAL A 301 -2.99 3.40 13.23
C VAL A 301 -4.33 2.67 13.43
N ARG A 302 -4.78 1.88 12.48
CA ARG A 302 -6.07 1.19 12.50
C ARG A 302 -5.92 -0.21 13.08
N PRO A 303 -6.59 -0.54 14.19
CA PRO A 303 -6.67 -1.92 14.65
C PRO A 303 -7.55 -2.73 13.69
N VAL A 304 -7.05 -3.86 13.21
CA VAL A 304 -7.74 -4.78 12.31
C VAL A 304 -7.71 -6.17 12.91
N LEU A 305 -8.88 -6.80 13.02
CA LEU A 305 -8.99 -8.19 13.44
C LEU A 305 -8.86 -9.10 12.22
N ALA A 306 -8.07 -10.16 12.38
CA ALA A 306 -7.86 -11.17 11.35
C ALA A 306 -7.91 -12.57 11.95
N GLU A 307 -8.40 -13.53 11.17
CA GLU A 307 -8.42 -14.94 11.54
C GLU A 307 -7.17 -15.62 11.02
N LEU A 308 -6.49 -16.32 11.93
CA LEU A 308 -5.41 -17.27 11.61
C LEU A 308 -5.97 -18.68 11.66
N GLN A 309 -5.69 -19.43 10.60
CA GLN A 309 -6.03 -20.84 10.49
C GLN A 309 -4.74 -21.68 10.46
N ALA A 310 -4.67 -22.71 11.26
CA ALA A 310 -3.59 -23.66 11.32
C ALA A 310 -4.09 -25.09 11.13
N LEU A 311 -3.35 -25.88 10.37
CA LEU A 311 -3.56 -27.31 10.24
C LEU A 311 -2.27 -28.04 10.56
N VAL A 312 -2.32 -28.90 11.59
CA VAL A 312 -1.19 -29.73 12.02
C VAL A 312 -1.60 -31.19 11.89
N VAL A 313 -0.89 -31.92 11.04
CA VAL A 313 -1.18 -33.35 10.77
C VAL A 313 0.09 -34.17 10.90
N SER A 314 -0.03 -35.44 11.31
CA SER A 314 1.11 -36.34 11.36
C SER A 314 1.72 -36.52 9.97
N SER A 315 3.06 -36.35 9.88
CA SER A 315 3.74 -36.54 8.59
C SER A 315 3.82 -38.04 8.26
N ALA A 316 3.48 -38.40 7.04
CA ALA A 316 3.46 -39.81 6.57
C ALA A 316 4.87 -40.42 6.34
N GLY A 317 5.93 -39.75 6.75
CA GLY A 317 7.34 -40.16 6.61
C GLY A 317 8.12 -39.16 5.73
N GLY A 318 9.37 -38.94 6.10
CA GLY A 318 10.25 -37.99 5.45
C GLY A 318 10.37 -36.64 6.21
N ASN A 319 10.74 -35.60 5.51
CA ASN A 319 10.86 -34.26 6.11
C ASN A 319 9.48 -33.61 6.26
N PRO A 320 9.11 -33.16 7.47
CA PRO A 320 7.86 -32.46 7.70
C PRO A 320 7.71 -31.23 6.80
N ARG A 321 6.55 -31.10 6.18
CA ARG A 321 6.22 -29.93 5.34
C ARG A 321 5.75 -28.78 6.19
N ARG A 322 6.19 -27.59 5.86
CA ARG A 322 5.76 -26.35 6.50
C ARG A 322 5.39 -25.36 5.42
N THR A 323 4.20 -24.81 5.51
CA THR A 323 3.69 -23.86 4.56
C THR A 323 3.03 -22.71 5.32
N SER A 324 3.29 -21.50 4.90
CA SER A 324 2.69 -20.30 5.48
C SER A 324 2.18 -19.40 4.35
N ASN A 325 0.96 -18.92 4.48
CA ASN A 325 0.34 -17.98 3.56
C ASN A 325 -0.17 -16.79 4.36
N GLY A 326 0.26 -15.56 3.98
CA GLY A 326 -0.06 -14.34 4.70
C GLY A 326 0.65 -14.17 6.05
N PHE A 327 1.57 -15.09 6.42
CA PHE A 327 2.41 -15.01 7.63
C PHE A 327 3.83 -15.40 7.29
N ASP A 328 4.83 -14.74 7.88
CA ASP A 328 6.25 -15.01 7.55
C ASP A 328 6.63 -16.46 7.85
N TYR A 329 7.23 -17.13 6.86
CA TYR A 329 7.62 -18.53 6.96
C TYR A 329 8.65 -18.79 8.07
N ASN A 330 9.66 -17.92 8.20
CA ASN A 330 10.71 -18.09 9.21
C ASN A 330 10.14 -17.87 10.61
N ARG A 331 9.21 -16.92 10.74
CA ARG A 331 8.49 -16.65 11.99
C ARG A 331 7.64 -17.86 12.37
N ALA A 332 6.87 -18.42 11.45
CA ALA A 332 6.08 -19.64 11.68
C ALA A 332 6.95 -20.82 12.12
N ALA A 333 8.11 -21.01 11.49
CA ALA A 333 9.06 -22.06 11.85
C ALA A 333 9.64 -21.87 13.27
N MET A 334 9.96 -20.64 13.66
CA MET A 334 10.39 -20.31 15.02
C MET A 334 9.29 -20.58 16.05
N LEU A 335 8.04 -20.17 15.78
CA LEU A 335 6.91 -20.41 16.68
C LEU A 335 6.63 -21.91 16.89
N LEU A 336 6.75 -22.73 15.84
CA LEU A 336 6.66 -24.19 15.95
C LEU A 336 7.76 -24.77 16.88
N ALA A 337 9.00 -24.30 16.76
CA ALA A 337 10.10 -24.73 17.63
C ALA A 337 9.86 -24.30 19.09
N VAL A 338 9.33 -23.09 19.32
CA VAL A 338 8.96 -22.62 20.66
C VAL A 338 7.80 -23.45 21.22
N LEU A 339 6.79 -23.73 20.41
CA LEU A 339 5.62 -24.55 20.80
C LEU A 339 6.05 -25.94 21.23
N GLU A 340 6.99 -26.56 20.51
CA GLU A 340 7.53 -27.85 20.89
C GLU A 340 8.33 -27.79 22.19
N LYS A 341 9.33 -26.91 22.25
CA LYS A 341 10.28 -26.87 23.36
C LYS A 341 9.68 -26.31 24.64
N ARG A 342 8.77 -25.37 24.55
CA ARG A 342 8.19 -24.60 25.69
C ARG A 342 6.71 -24.91 25.92
N GLY A 343 5.97 -25.23 24.86
CA GLY A 343 4.58 -25.65 24.94
C GLY A 343 4.40 -27.14 25.24
N GLY A 344 5.45 -27.96 25.04
CA GLY A 344 5.41 -29.38 25.27
C GLY A 344 4.67 -30.21 24.22
N LEU A 345 4.34 -29.63 23.06
CA LEU A 345 3.62 -30.29 21.98
C LEU A 345 4.61 -30.80 20.91
N LYS A 346 4.57 -32.09 20.60
CA LYS A 346 5.52 -32.75 19.68
C LYS A 346 5.19 -32.47 18.21
N VAL A 347 5.37 -31.22 17.78
CA VAL A 347 5.00 -30.74 16.42
C VAL A 347 6.14 -30.89 15.41
N SER A 348 7.36 -31.24 15.82
CA SER A 348 8.51 -31.37 14.91
C SER A 348 8.32 -32.47 13.86
N ALA A 349 7.61 -33.54 14.19
CA ALA A 349 7.30 -34.64 13.29
C ALA A 349 5.99 -34.47 12.52
N CYS A 350 5.36 -33.31 12.60
CA CYS A 350 4.08 -33.01 11.95
C CYS A 350 4.27 -32.06 10.78
N ASP A 351 3.47 -32.25 9.73
CA ASP A 351 3.26 -31.23 8.71
C ASP A 351 2.43 -30.09 9.33
N ALA A 352 2.82 -28.85 9.06
CA ALA A 352 2.17 -27.67 9.60
C ALA A 352 1.88 -26.65 8.50
N TYR A 353 0.64 -26.21 8.46
CA TYR A 353 0.13 -25.21 7.51
C TYR A 353 -0.45 -24.07 8.32
N LEU A 354 -0.10 -22.83 7.96
CA LEU A 354 -0.63 -21.60 8.55
C LEU A 354 -1.18 -20.71 7.42
N ASN A 355 -2.40 -20.22 7.60
CA ASN A 355 -3.05 -19.38 6.60
C ASN A 355 -3.74 -18.20 7.29
N ILE A 356 -3.59 -17.01 6.72
CA ILE A 356 -4.35 -15.83 7.10
C ILE A 356 -5.56 -15.71 6.19
N VAL A 357 -6.75 -15.65 6.77
CA VAL A 357 -8.00 -15.52 6.01
C VAL A 357 -8.10 -14.14 5.41
N GLY A 358 -8.63 -14.03 4.18
CA GLY A 358 -8.87 -12.77 3.49
C GLY A 358 -7.67 -12.23 2.70
N GLY A 359 -6.56 -12.98 2.62
CA GLY A 359 -5.40 -12.61 1.78
C GLY A 359 -4.56 -11.46 2.33
N LEU A 360 -4.69 -11.14 3.62
CA LEU A 360 -3.80 -10.20 4.31
C LEU A 360 -2.43 -10.83 4.56
N SER A 361 -1.38 -9.99 4.57
CA SER A 361 -0.09 -10.34 5.13
C SER A 361 0.05 -9.75 6.53
N LEU A 362 0.27 -10.60 7.54
CA LEU A 362 0.46 -10.17 8.92
C LEU A 362 1.96 -10.21 9.27
N ASP A 363 2.61 -9.05 9.20
CA ASP A 363 4.05 -8.92 9.50
C ASP A 363 4.28 -8.47 10.95
N GLU A 364 3.20 -8.16 11.68
CA GLU A 364 3.29 -7.67 13.04
C GLU A 364 3.43 -8.81 14.07
N PRO A 365 4.45 -8.74 14.98
CA PRO A 365 4.65 -9.76 16.02
C PRO A 365 3.46 -9.95 16.98
N ALA A 366 2.51 -9.01 17.02
CA ALA A 366 1.29 -9.13 17.82
C ALA A 366 0.44 -10.37 17.45
N ALA A 367 0.58 -10.89 16.23
CA ALA A 367 -0.13 -12.06 15.73
C ALA A 367 0.48 -13.40 16.18
N ASP A 368 1.70 -13.40 16.76
CA ASP A 368 2.41 -14.63 17.17
C ASP A 368 1.60 -15.50 18.12
N LEU A 369 0.99 -14.86 19.13
CA LEU A 369 0.23 -15.59 20.12
C LEU A 369 -0.97 -16.30 19.51
N ALA A 370 -1.67 -15.67 18.61
CA ALA A 370 -2.79 -16.29 17.89
C ALA A 370 -2.31 -17.45 17.00
N ALA A 371 -1.17 -17.29 16.33
CA ALA A 371 -0.56 -18.36 15.53
C ALA A 371 -0.20 -19.58 16.42
N VAL A 372 0.43 -19.35 17.56
CA VAL A 372 0.74 -20.41 18.53
C VAL A 372 -0.50 -21.10 19.05
N ILE A 373 -1.56 -20.35 19.37
CA ILE A 373 -2.83 -20.90 19.86
C ILE A 373 -3.54 -21.69 18.75
N ALA A 374 -3.56 -21.19 17.51
CA ALA A 374 -4.16 -21.89 16.37
C ALA A 374 -3.43 -23.22 16.09
N LEU A 375 -2.09 -23.22 16.10
CA LEU A 375 -1.27 -24.42 15.94
C LEU A 375 -1.51 -25.43 17.08
N ALA A 376 -1.56 -24.95 18.32
CA ALA A 376 -1.86 -25.79 19.48
C ALA A 376 -3.28 -26.36 19.44
N SER A 377 -4.24 -25.56 19.05
CA SER A 377 -5.65 -25.93 18.88
C SER A 377 -5.79 -27.05 17.84
N SER A 378 -5.16 -26.91 16.68
CA SER A 378 -5.15 -27.93 15.64
C SER A 378 -4.46 -29.23 16.09
N TYR A 379 -3.30 -29.10 16.74
CA TYR A 379 -2.55 -30.29 17.21
C TYR A 379 -3.31 -31.09 18.30
N LEU A 380 -4.00 -30.37 19.18
CA LEU A 380 -4.75 -30.99 20.31
C LEU A 380 -6.19 -31.34 19.94
N ASP A 381 -6.64 -30.98 18.73
CA ASP A 381 -8.03 -31.10 18.27
C ASP A 381 -9.04 -30.45 19.24
N ARG A 382 -8.70 -29.25 19.74
CA ARG A 382 -9.51 -28.50 20.70
C ARG A 382 -9.83 -27.11 20.16
N PRO A 383 -11.11 -26.74 20.02
CA PRO A 383 -11.48 -25.45 19.48
C PRO A 383 -11.13 -24.30 20.42
N VAL A 384 -10.75 -23.16 19.83
CA VAL A 384 -10.70 -21.88 20.50
C VAL A 384 -12.12 -21.31 20.52
N PRO A 385 -12.60 -20.79 21.65
CA PRO A 385 -13.93 -20.18 21.69
C PRO A 385 -14.08 -19.03 20.69
N SER A 386 -15.24 -18.98 20.03
CA SER A 386 -15.52 -18.01 18.97
C SER A 386 -15.48 -16.54 19.42
N ASP A 387 -15.64 -16.26 20.71
CA ASP A 387 -15.61 -14.94 21.31
C ASP A 387 -14.22 -14.55 21.89
N LEU A 388 -13.15 -15.32 21.57
CA LEU A 388 -11.82 -15.09 22.10
C LEU A 388 -10.89 -14.50 21.01
N VAL A 389 -10.09 -13.50 21.41
CA VAL A 389 -8.99 -12.94 20.62
C VAL A 389 -7.70 -13.12 21.39
N ALA A 390 -6.58 -13.37 20.69
CA ALA A 390 -5.27 -13.48 21.29
C ALA A 390 -4.29 -12.50 20.67
N ILE A 391 -3.58 -11.75 21.51
CA ILE A 391 -2.61 -10.73 21.09
C ILE A 391 -1.35 -10.88 21.91
N GLY A 392 -0.19 -10.90 21.26
CA GLY A 392 1.09 -10.90 21.96
C GLY A 392 2.23 -11.35 21.07
N GLU A 393 3.40 -10.76 21.29
CA GLU A 393 4.65 -11.27 20.71
C GLU A 393 5.14 -12.44 21.53
N VAL A 394 5.64 -13.48 20.84
CA VAL A 394 6.19 -14.70 21.49
C VAL A 394 7.71 -14.69 21.35
N GLY A 395 8.40 -14.68 22.50
CA GLY A 395 9.85 -14.82 22.55
C GLY A 395 10.32 -16.28 22.48
N LEU A 396 11.60 -16.50 22.16
CA LEU A 396 12.19 -17.82 22.00
C LEU A 396 12.22 -18.67 23.31
N THR A 397 12.10 -18.01 24.47
CA THR A 397 12.00 -18.74 25.75
C THR A 397 10.55 -19.09 26.11
N GLY A 398 9.58 -18.72 25.25
CA GLY A 398 8.17 -18.98 25.44
C GLY A 398 7.45 -17.89 26.23
N GLU A 399 8.14 -16.81 26.58
CA GLU A 399 7.58 -15.63 27.24
C GLU A 399 6.68 -14.83 26.30
N LEU A 400 5.67 -14.17 26.84
CA LEU A 400 4.84 -13.23 26.13
C LEU A 400 5.31 -11.80 26.35
N ARG A 401 5.56 -11.09 25.27
CA ARG A 401 5.99 -9.69 25.24
C ARG A 401 4.87 -8.76 24.88
N SER A 402 4.91 -7.57 25.48
CA SER A 402 3.93 -6.52 25.23
C SER A 402 3.99 -6.02 23.79
N VAL A 403 2.84 -5.72 23.25
CA VAL A 403 2.66 -5.09 21.93
C VAL A 403 2.28 -3.63 22.07
N ASN A 404 2.51 -2.86 21.02
CA ASN A 404 2.15 -1.45 20.98
C ASN A 404 0.65 -1.26 20.90
N GLN A 405 0.15 -0.10 21.37
CA GLN A 405 -1.26 0.34 21.23
C GLN A 405 -2.29 -0.68 21.76
N LEU A 406 -1.93 -1.44 22.78
CA LEU A 406 -2.77 -2.52 23.31
C LEU A 406 -4.17 -2.03 23.73
N GLY A 407 -4.28 -0.79 24.23
CA GLY A 407 -5.57 -0.19 24.58
C GLY A 407 -6.51 0.00 23.39
N GLN A 408 -5.98 0.45 22.23
CA GLN A 408 -6.78 0.63 21.00
C GLN A 408 -7.26 -0.73 20.46
N ARG A 409 -6.38 -1.75 20.47
CA ARG A 409 -6.73 -3.11 20.07
C ARG A 409 -7.85 -3.68 20.93
N VAL A 410 -7.74 -3.53 22.23
CA VAL A 410 -8.74 -4.02 23.19
C VAL A 410 -10.09 -3.30 23.01
N SER A 411 -10.08 -2.01 22.71
CA SER A 411 -11.31 -1.26 22.40
C SER A 411 -11.97 -1.77 21.11
N GLU A 412 -11.21 -2.04 20.07
CA GLU A 412 -11.71 -2.57 18.81
C GLU A 412 -12.26 -3.99 18.94
N ILE A 413 -11.58 -4.85 19.72
CA ILE A 413 -12.04 -6.19 20.03
C ILE A 413 -13.41 -6.17 20.70
N GLN A 414 -13.59 -5.28 21.66
CA GLN A 414 -14.88 -5.10 22.34
C GLN A 414 -15.95 -4.53 21.41
N ARG A 415 -15.59 -3.54 20.57
CA ARG A 415 -16.52 -2.95 19.59
C ARG A 415 -17.10 -3.99 18.62
N LEU A 416 -16.30 -5.00 18.28
CA LEU A 416 -16.69 -6.11 17.39
C LEU A 416 -17.38 -7.27 18.13
N GLY A 417 -17.71 -7.11 19.41
CA GLY A 417 -18.55 -8.04 20.17
C GLY A 417 -17.80 -9.23 20.77
N PHE A 418 -16.47 -9.27 20.71
CA PHE A 418 -15.69 -10.29 21.42
C PHE A 418 -15.75 -10.07 22.94
N ARG A 419 -15.70 -11.16 23.69
CA ARG A 419 -15.88 -11.15 25.15
C ARG A 419 -14.61 -11.51 25.92
N ARG A 420 -13.61 -12.09 25.26
CA ARG A 420 -12.37 -12.55 25.89
C ARG A 420 -11.17 -12.14 25.04
N CYS A 421 -10.12 -11.66 25.73
CA CYS A 421 -8.87 -11.31 25.07
C CYS A 421 -7.69 -11.79 25.90
N VAL A 422 -6.87 -12.70 25.35
CA VAL A 422 -5.59 -13.14 25.96
C VAL A 422 -4.51 -12.16 25.56
N VAL A 423 -3.82 -11.61 26.58
CA VAL A 423 -2.79 -10.58 26.38
C VAL A 423 -1.54 -10.86 27.24
N PRO A 424 -0.37 -10.29 26.89
CA PRO A 424 0.81 -10.37 27.74
C PRO A 424 0.58 -9.75 29.13
N ALA A 425 0.96 -10.45 30.19
CA ALA A 425 0.71 -10.03 31.58
C ALA A 425 1.42 -8.71 31.95
N HIS A 426 2.56 -8.42 31.33
CA HIS A 426 3.44 -7.29 31.69
C HIS A 426 2.76 -5.90 31.62
N ARG A 427 1.73 -5.70 30.77
CA ARG A 427 0.99 -4.43 30.66
C ARG A 427 -0.53 -4.61 30.83
N ALA A 428 -0.99 -5.80 31.17
CA ALA A 428 -2.43 -6.04 31.33
C ALA A 428 -3.06 -5.14 32.40
N GLY A 429 -2.36 -4.85 33.50
CA GLY A 429 -2.83 -4.00 34.59
C GLY A 429 -2.93 -2.49 34.25
N THR A 430 -2.33 -2.04 33.14
CA THR A 430 -2.41 -0.64 32.67
C THR A 430 -3.62 -0.38 31.77
N ILE A 431 -4.32 -1.44 31.35
CA ILE A 431 -5.45 -1.34 30.45
C ILE A 431 -6.73 -1.27 31.26
N LYS A 432 -7.54 -0.24 31.05
CA LYS A 432 -8.92 -0.27 31.50
C LYS A 432 -9.69 -1.20 30.57
N ALA A 433 -9.98 -2.41 31.06
CA ALA A 433 -10.82 -3.34 30.28
C ALA A 433 -12.18 -2.68 30.00
N PRO A 434 -12.60 -2.60 28.72
CA PRO A 434 -13.93 -2.09 28.40
C PRO A 434 -15.02 -2.98 29.01
N THR A 435 -16.17 -2.41 29.30
CA THR A 435 -17.31 -3.15 29.84
C THR A 435 -17.71 -4.31 28.90
N GLY A 436 -17.81 -5.51 29.42
CA GLY A 436 -18.21 -6.71 28.65
C GLY A 436 -17.04 -7.48 28.03
N LEU A 437 -15.80 -7.02 28.14
CA LEU A 437 -14.60 -7.75 27.71
C LEU A 437 -13.76 -8.20 28.91
N THR A 438 -13.48 -9.50 28.99
CA THR A 438 -12.55 -10.09 29.96
C THR A 438 -11.16 -10.14 29.39
N VAL A 439 -10.24 -9.34 29.94
CA VAL A 439 -8.81 -9.38 29.60
C VAL A 439 -8.12 -10.45 30.43
N ILE A 440 -7.52 -11.43 29.78
CA ILE A 440 -6.86 -12.59 30.41
C ILE A 440 -5.34 -12.41 30.27
N PRO A 441 -4.64 -12.06 31.35
CA PRO A 441 -3.19 -11.91 31.30
C PRO A 441 -2.50 -13.28 31.30
N ALA A 442 -1.50 -13.46 30.41
CA ALA A 442 -0.65 -14.63 30.35
C ALA A 442 0.83 -14.22 30.31
N ARG A 443 1.70 -14.95 31.00
CA ARG A 443 3.15 -14.69 31.06
C ARG A 443 3.93 -15.44 30.00
N ASN A 444 3.41 -16.58 29.60
CA ASN A 444 4.04 -17.49 28.65
C ASN A 444 3.00 -18.24 27.81
N ILE A 445 3.47 -18.91 26.76
CA ILE A 445 2.60 -19.64 25.82
C ILE A 445 1.80 -20.76 26.51
N GLY A 446 2.36 -21.43 27.54
CA GLY A 446 1.67 -22.49 28.28
C GLY A 446 0.44 -21.95 29.03
N GLU A 447 0.56 -20.78 29.68
CA GLU A 447 -0.55 -20.13 30.33
C GLU A 447 -1.61 -19.69 29.32
N ALA A 448 -1.18 -19.11 28.19
CA ALA A 448 -2.07 -18.63 27.14
C ALA A 448 -2.85 -19.77 26.47
N ILE A 449 -2.20 -20.89 26.14
CA ILE A 449 -2.84 -22.06 25.55
C ILE A 449 -3.92 -22.62 26.51
N ARG A 450 -3.61 -22.76 27.80
CA ARG A 450 -4.59 -23.24 28.79
C ARG A 450 -5.78 -22.28 28.95
N ALA A 451 -5.55 -20.97 28.83
CA ALA A 451 -6.58 -19.96 28.92
C ALA A 451 -7.47 -19.90 27.66
N ALA A 452 -6.88 -20.23 26.50
CA ALA A 452 -7.57 -20.13 25.22
C ALA A 452 -8.32 -21.41 24.82
N LEU A 453 -7.81 -22.58 25.17
CA LEU A 453 -8.42 -23.85 24.76
C LEU A 453 -9.46 -24.33 25.79
N ARG A 454 -10.59 -24.79 25.31
CA ARG A 454 -11.58 -25.45 26.17
C ARG A 454 -10.97 -26.69 26.81
N PRO A 455 -11.34 -27.07 28.07
CA PRO A 455 -10.95 -28.37 28.64
C PRO A 455 -11.34 -29.51 27.69
N ALA A 456 -10.61 -30.61 27.70
CA ALA A 456 -11.09 -31.85 27.07
C ALA A 456 -12.31 -32.32 27.84
N GLU A 457 -13.39 -32.62 27.12
CA GLU A 457 -14.55 -33.29 27.68
C GLU A 457 -14.21 -34.73 28.11
#